data_9b50de88dbcf8389c88b5db2d5cc382f
#
_entry.id   9b50de88dbcf8389c88b5db2d5cc382f
#
_cell.length_a   1.000
_cell.length_b   1.000
_cell.length_c   1.000
_cell.angle_alpha   90.00
_cell.angle_beta   90.00
_cell.angle_gamma   90.00
#
_symmetry.space_group_name_H-M   'P 1'
#
loop_
_entity.id
_entity.type
_entity.pdbx_description
1 polymer ?
#
loop_
_entity_poly.entity_id
_entity_poly.type
_entity_poly.pdbx_seq_one_letter_code
_entity_poly.pdbx_strand_id
1 'polypeptide(L)'
;MIDWKSIPKIDAHIHLLPPDVIENNRGNGDRFVEYGSVDDYLRLMDQYHIEAACVMPFNDPYMLSMDFQAGSVHNNLLAMCLQAENCLFCFADIDIRNPVETTLELLKKALEQKEFLGVKIHPTNTGYPVDGAYYDRVFAWADQSRVPVEIHSYPRPHLPDDVCSPSRIRSVIRKYPALRVSVAHAGGFQYEELIGLGLYFNISAVLTDWAGQYGIEKTNHILRQLDVNRLVFATDYPDNRKLTPCEIYDRYFVILGSMGLAFGRAE
;
A
#
# COMPACT_ATOMS: atom_id res chain seq x y z
N MET A 1 -8.62 -17.24 21.68
CA MET A 1 -8.60 -16.66 20.31
C MET A 1 -8.40 -15.16 20.49
N ILE A 2 -7.47 -14.57 19.77
CA ILE A 2 -7.20 -13.12 19.86
C ILE A 2 -8.38 -12.38 19.23
N ASP A 3 -8.95 -11.44 19.95
CA ASP A 3 -9.96 -10.52 19.39
C ASP A 3 -9.24 -9.39 18.64
N TRP A 4 -9.01 -9.59 17.35
CA TRP A 4 -8.36 -8.62 16.49
C TRP A 4 -9.10 -7.28 16.41
N LYS A 5 -10.40 -7.27 16.67
CA LYS A 5 -11.19 -6.04 16.63
C LYS A 5 -10.82 -5.10 17.76
N SER A 6 -10.47 -5.64 18.93
CA SER A 6 -10.12 -4.86 20.13
C SER A 6 -8.63 -4.51 20.24
N ILE A 7 -7.76 -5.09 19.38
CA ILE A 7 -6.32 -4.80 19.43
C ILE A 7 -6.03 -3.49 18.69
N PRO A 8 -5.29 -2.55 19.32
CA PRO A 8 -4.75 -1.38 18.63
C PRO A 8 -3.88 -1.79 17.45
N LYS A 9 -4.06 -1.17 16.29
CA LYS A 9 -3.35 -1.49 15.07
C LYS A 9 -3.12 -0.30 14.16
N ILE A 10 -2.17 -0.43 13.26
CA ILE A 10 -1.92 0.53 12.17
C ILE A 10 -2.34 -0.14 10.87
N ASP A 11 -3.13 0.56 10.04
CA ASP A 11 -3.39 0.13 8.66
C ASP A 11 -2.40 0.81 7.72
N ALA A 12 -1.43 0.05 7.26
CA ALA A 12 -0.30 0.61 6.52
C ALA A 12 -0.58 0.84 5.02
N HIS A 13 -1.80 0.59 4.54
CA HIS A 13 -2.14 0.82 3.14
C HIS A 13 -3.64 1.05 2.96
N ILE A 14 -3.98 2.30 2.79
CA ILE A 14 -5.34 2.75 2.46
C ILE A 14 -5.29 3.77 1.33
N HIS A 15 -6.43 4.02 0.71
CA HIS A 15 -6.61 5.08 -0.29
C HIS A 15 -7.75 6.00 0.14
N LEU A 16 -7.50 7.30 0.09
CA LEU A 16 -8.49 8.34 0.32
C LEU A 16 -8.50 9.31 -0.86
N LEU A 17 -9.62 9.96 -1.06
CA LEU A 17 -9.81 10.94 -2.14
C LEU A 17 -10.07 12.34 -1.58
N PRO A 18 -9.58 13.38 -2.24
CA PRO A 18 -9.92 14.76 -1.92
C PRO A 18 -11.43 15.01 -2.05
N PRO A 19 -12.01 15.93 -1.25
CA PRO A 19 -13.44 16.20 -1.26
C PRO A 19 -14.02 16.62 -2.61
N ASP A 20 -13.28 17.42 -3.37
CA ASP A 20 -13.69 17.88 -4.71
C ASP A 20 -13.74 16.71 -5.72
N VAL A 21 -12.86 15.73 -5.58
CA VAL A 21 -12.87 14.52 -6.41
C VAL A 21 -14.10 13.68 -6.10
N ILE A 22 -14.41 13.49 -4.83
CA ILE A 22 -15.60 12.76 -4.40
C ILE A 22 -16.86 13.45 -4.94
N GLU A 23 -16.96 14.77 -4.77
CA GLU A 23 -18.12 15.53 -5.23
C GLU A 23 -18.32 15.46 -6.74
N ASN A 24 -17.24 15.65 -7.51
CA ASN A 24 -17.28 15.64 -8.97
C ASN A 24 -17.60 14.24 -9.57
N ASN A 25 -17.42 13.19 -8.79
CA ASN A 25 -17.65 11.80 -9.24
C ASN A 25 -18.81 11.11 -8.49
N ARG A 26 -19.54 11.83 -7.67
CA ARG A 26 -20.65 11.30 -6.87
C ARG A 26 -21.68 10.57 -7.74
N GLY A 27 -22.02 9.34 -7.35
CA GLY A 27 -23.01 8.53 -8.04
C GLY A 27 -22.48 7.74 -9.23
N ASN A 28 -21.20 7.74 -9.51
CA ASN A 28 -20.60 6.91 -10.57
C ASN A 28 -20.51 5.42 -10.18
N GLY A 29 -20.84 5.05 -8.93
CA GLY A 29 -20.79 3.67 -8.42
C GLY A 29 -19.39 3.18 -8.05
N ASP A 30 -18.41 4.08 -8.05
CA ASP A 30 -17.04 3.75 -7.68
C ASP A 30 -16.88 3.76 -6.15
N ARG A 31 -16.28 2.71 -5.59
CA ARG A 31 -16.10 2.56 -4.14
C ARG A 31 -15.14 3.56 -3.53
N PHE A 32 -14.13 4.01 -4.27
CA PHE A 32 -13.25 5.07 -3.81
C PHE A 32 -14.03 6.38 -3.62
N VAL A 33 -15.01 6.64 -4.50
CA VAL A 33 -15.89 7.81 -4.36
C VAL A 33 -16.90 7.61 -3.24
N GLU A 34 -17.41 6.40 -3.07
CA GLU A 34 -18.44 6.09 -2.06
C GLU A 34 -17.89 6.08 -0.64
N TYR A 35 -16.67 5.58 -0.42
CA TYR A 35 -16.08 5.36 0.91
C TYR A 35 -14.76 6.09 1.14
N GLY A 36 -14.18 6.74 0.14
CA GLY A 36 -12.84 7.30 0.21
C GLY A 36 -12.69 8.64 0.92
N SER A 37 -13.70 9.12 1.66
CA SER A 37 -13.55 10.36 2.43
C SER A 37 -12.75 10.14 3.72
N VAL A 38 -12.06 11.18 4.17
CA VAL A 38 -11.36 11.18 5.48
C VAL A 38 -12.34 10.88 6.61
N ASP A 39 -13.52 11.51 6.61
CA ASP A 39 -14.52 11.34 7.67
C ASP A 39 -15.06 9.91 7.74
N ASP A 40 -15.28 9.25 6.60
CA ASP A 40 -15.72 7.85 6.57
C ASP A 40 -14.64 6.93 7.16
N TYR A 41 -13.39 7.19 6.81
CA TYR A 41 -12.29 6.39 7.32
C TYR A 41 -12.04 6.61 8.81
N LEU A 42 -12.12 7.84 9.32
CA LEU A 42 -11.99 8.12 10.76
C LEU A 42 -13.06 7.38 11.60
N ARG A 43 -14.31 7.34 11.12
CA ARG A 43 -15.36 6.54 11.79
C ARG A 43 -15.02 5.04 11.82
N LEU A 44 -14.42 4.54 10.77
CA LEU A 44 -13.99 3.15 10.68
C LEU A 44 -12.79 2.86 11.58
N MET A 45 -11.84 3.79 11.70
CA MET A 45 -10.72 3.70 12.66
C MET A 45 -11.24 3.51 14.09
N ASP A 46 -12.21 4.30 14.52
CA ASP A 46 -12.84 4.16 15.85
C ASP A 46 -13.47 2.78 16.03
N GLN A 47 -14.22 2.33 15.02
CA GLN A 47 -14.93 1.04 15.07
C GLN A 47 -13.99 -0.16 15.19
N TYR A 48 -12.79 -0.11 14.60
CA TYR A 48 -11.87 -1.23 14.49
C TYR A 48 -10.57 -1.05 15.29
N HIS A 49 -10.49 -0.05 16.15
CA HIS A 49 -9.30 0.29 16.94
C HIS A 49 -8.04 0.44 16.07
N ILE A 50 -8.16 1.24 15.02
CA ILE A 50 -7.03 1.65 14.18
C ILE A 50 -6.47 2.94 14.74
N GLU A 51 -5.24 2.95 15.22
CA GLU A 51 -4.61 4.11 15.84
C GLU A 51 -3.98 5.06 14.82
N ALA A 52 -3.53 4.50 13.71
CA ALA A 52 -2.96 5.26 12.60
C ALA A 52 -3.12 4.53 11.27
N ALA A 53 -3.04 5.28 10.17
CA ALA A 53 -3.04 4.68 8.84
C ALA A 53 -2.11 5.40 7.87
N CYS A 54 -1.66 4.67 6.84
CA CYS A 54 -0.84 5.21 5.75
C CYS A 54 -1.67 5.32 4.47
N VAL A 55 -1.91 6.55 4.05
CA VAL A 55 -2.62 6.87 2.81
C VAL A 55 -1.65 6.72 1.65
N MET A 56 -1.94 5.79 0.75
CA MET A 56 -1.20 5.63 -0.49
C MET A 56 -1.72 6.60 -1.56
N PRO A 57 -0.85 7.11 -2.44
CA PRO A 57 -1.28 7.93 -3.55
C PRO A 57 -2.34 7.19 -4.38
N PHE A 58 -3.37 7.92 -4.75
CA PHE A 58 -4.35 7.46 -5.73
C PHE A 58 -4.08 8.15 -7.06
N ASN A 59 -3.50 7.42 -7.98
CA ASN A 59 -3.05 7.95 -9.28
C ASN A 59 -3.48 7.05 -10.44
N ASP A 60 -4.65 6.39 -10.32
CA ASP A 60 -5.20 5.61 -11.40
C ASP A 60 -5.79 6.53 -12.49
N PRO A 61 -5.16 6.64 -13.67
CA PRO A 61 -5.60 7.55 -14.72
C PRO A 61 -6.94 7.16 -15.34
N TYR A 62 -7.44 5.96 -15.08
CA TYR A 62 -8.67 5.45 -15.68
C TYR A 62 -9.92 5.76 -14.84
N MET A 63 -9.77 6.06 -13.57
CA MET A 63 -10.92 6.18 -12.68
C MET A 63 -11.47 7.58 -12.57
N LEU A 64 -10.66 8.62 -12.71
CA LEU A 64 -11.08 9.98 -12.43
C LEU A 64 -10.42 10.95 -13.41
N SER A 65 -11.16 11.92 -13.93
CA SER A 65 -10.62 13.02 -14.74
C SER A 65 -9.86 14.03 -13.84
N MET A 66 -8.78 13.59 -13.23
CA MET A 66 -7.97 14.37 -12.30
C MET A 66 -6.62 14.76 -12.90
N ASP A 67 -6.04 15.80 -12.34
CA ASP A 67 -4.62 16.06 -12.50
C ASP A 67 -3.81 15.15 -11.55
N PHE A 68 -3.18 14.14 -12.12
CA PHE A 68 -2.32 13.19 -11.41
C PHE A 68 -0.84 13.59 -11.41
N GLN A 69 -0.53 14.87 -11.60
CA GLN A 69 0.83 15.32 -11.40
C GLN A 69 1.26 15.14 -9.94
N ALA A 70 2.47 14.61 -9.73
CA ALA A 70 2.95 14.27 -8.39
C ALA A 70 2.84 15.44 -7.39
N GLY A 71 3.09 16.66 -7.81
CA GLY A 71 2.95 17.85 -6.94
C GLY A 71 1.52 18.09 -6.45
N SER A 72 0.52 17.89 -7.29
CA SER A 72 -0.89 18.00 -6.91
C SER A 72 -1.30 16.87 -5.98
N VAL A 73 -0.87 15.64 -6.29
CA VAL A 73 -1.13 14.45 -5.44
C VAL A 73 -0.52 14.64 -4.06
N HIS A 74 0.72 15.13 -3.95
CA HIS A 74 1.36 15.39 -2.65
C HIS A 74 0.61 16.45 -1.82
N ASN A 75 0.13 17.53 -2.45
CA ASN A 75 -0.64 18.56 -1.76
C ASN A 75 -1.97 17.99 -1.23
N ASN A 76 -2.66 17.17 -2.02
CA ASN A 76 -3.91 16.54 -1.63
C ASN A 76 -3.70 15.54 -0.48
N LEU A 77 -2.66 14.71 -0.56
CA LEU A 77 -2.30 13.77 0.51
C LEU A 77 -2.01 14.51 1.83
N LEU A 78 -1.19 15.56 1.77
CA LEU A 78 -0.87 16.37 2.95
C LEU A 78 -2.14 17.00 3.55
N ALA A 79 -3.02 17.56 2.71
CA ALA A 79 -4.26 18.18 3.17
C ALA A 79 -5.17 17.18 3.89
N MET A 80 -5.30 15.95 3.37
CA MET A 80 -6.07 14.88 4.03
C MET A 80 -5.44 14.42 5.34
N CYS A 81 -4.11 14.26 5.39
CA CYS A 81 -3.42 13.90 6.63
C CYS A 81 -3.58 14.96 7.72
N LEU A 82 -3.54 16.25 7.36
CA LEU A 82 -3.70 17.35 8.32
C LEU A 82 -5.11 17.47 8.90
N GLN A 83 -6.14 16.92 8.23
CA GLN A 83 -7.50 16.87 8.78
C GLN A 83 -7.63 15.88 9.95
N ALA A 84 -6.72 14.94 10.08
CA ALA A 84 -6.83 13.77 10.95
C ALA A 84 -5.90 13.80 12.18
N GLU A 85 -5.50 14.96 12.66
CA GLU A 85 -4.79 15.20 13.94
C GLU A 85 -3.72 14.14 14.30
N ASN A 86 -2.76 13.89 13.41
CA ASN A 86 -1.60 12.99 13.59
C ASN A 86 -1.92 11.47 13.59
N CYS A 87 -3.07 11.04 13.10
CA CYS A 87 -3.33 9.61 12.91
C CYS A 87 -3.27 9.16 11.43
N LEU A 88 -3.23 10.08 10.47
CA LEU A 88 -2.98 9.77 9.07
C LEU A 88 -1.59 10.23 8.64
N PHE A 89 -0.89 9.33 7.96
CA PHE A 89 0.39 9.55 7.31
C PHE A 89 0.26 9.16 5.84
N CYS A 90 1.24 9.49 5.00
CA CYS A 90 1.17 9.15 3.59
C CYS A 90 2.52 8.81 2.98
N PHE A 91 2.48 8.28 1.77
CA PHE A 91 3.65 8.03 0.93
C PHE A 91 3.62 8.97 -0.28
N ALA A 92 4.78 9.47 -0.68
CA ALA A 92 4.91 10.36 -1.82
C ALA A 92 4.76 9.59 -3.14
N ASP A 93 4.11 10.21 -4.10
CA ASP A 93 3.86 9.66 -5.44
C ASP A 93 4.99 9.96 -6.43
N ILE A 94 5.05 9.18 -7.50
CA ILE A 94 5.97 9.36 -8.61
C ILE A 94 5.19 9.52 -9.92
N ASP A 95 5.43 10.63 -10.61
CA ASP A 95 4.98 10.86 -11.98
C ASP A 95 6.16 10.69 -12.95
N ILE A 96 6.18 9.56 -13.65
CA ILE A 96 7.25 9.24 -14.60
C ILE A 96 7.27 10.12 -15.86
N ARG A 97 6.27 10.97 -16.06
CA ARG A 97 6.24 11.95 -17.15
C ARG A 97 7.22 13.09 -16.88
N ASN A 98 7.57 13.32 -15.63
CA ASN A 98 8.60 14.28 -15.25
C ASN A 98 10.01 13.74 -15.52
N PRO A 99 11.01 14.58 -15.81
CA PRO A 99 12.40 14.21 -15.67
C PRO A 99 12.70 13.67 -14.27
N VAL A 100 13.55 12.67 -14.16
CA VAL A 100 13.81 12.01 -12.86
C VAL A 100 14.39 12.98 -11.81
N GLU A 101 15.15 13.97 -12.23
CA GLU A 101 15.69 15.02 -11.36
C GLU A 101 14.56 15.85 -10.73
N THR A 102 13.56 16.24 -11.51
CA THR A 102 12.37 16.95 -11.01
C THR A 102 11.59 16.07 -10.03
N THR A 103 11.44 14.78 -10.34
CA THR A 103 10.80 13.84 -9.41
C THR A 103 11.57 13.76 -8.10
N LEU A 104 12.88 13.65 -8.12
CA LEU A 104 13.67 13.60 -6.89
C LEU A 104 13.55 14.89 -6.06
N GLU A 105 13.44 16.05 -6.69
CA GLU A 105 13.17 17.32 -5.99
C GLU A 105 11.78 17.33 -5.34
N LEU A 106 10.75 16.88 -6.05
CA LEU A 106 9.40 16.78 -5.51
C LEU A 106 9.31 15.79 -4.33
N LEU A 107 9.97 14.65 -4.42
CA LEU A 107 10.04 13.66 -3.34
C LEU A 107 10.75 14.23 -2.10
N LYS A 108 11.89 14.87 -2.28
CA LYS A 108 12.62 15.52 -1.18
C LYS A 108 11.75 16.57 -0.49
N LYS A 109 11.07 17.42 -1.27
CA LYS A 109 10.17 18.45 -0.74
C LYS A 109 8.98 17.83 0.03
N ALA A 110 8.38 16.77 -0.48
CA ALA A 110 7.30 16.06 0.22
C ALA A 110 7.79 15.52 1.57
N LEU A 111 8.95 14.86 1.60
CA LEU A 111 9.53 14.27 2.80
C LEU A 111 10.07 15.28 3.85
N GLU A 112 10.04 16.59 3.56
CA GLU A 112 10.23 17.63 4.58
C GLU A 112 9.01 17.75 5.52
N GLN A 113 7.84 17.27 5.09
CA GLN A 113 6.64 17.22 5.91
C GLN A 113 6.61 15.90 6.69
N LYS A 114 6.37 15.96 7.99
CA LYS A 114 6.38 14.79 8.90
C LYS A 114 5.32 13.73 8.57
N GLU A 115 4.30 14.11 7.83
CA GLU A 115 3.23 13.23 7.37
C GLU A 115 3.67 12.25 6.28
N PHE A 116 4.71 12.59 5.51
CA PHE A 116 5.24 11.70 4.48
C PHE A 116 6.30 10.75 5.05
N LEU A 117 6.01 9.45 5.05
CA LEU A 117 6.86 8.41 5.62
C LEU A 117 7.82 7.76 4.61
N GLY A 118 7.54 7.90 3.32
CA GLY A 118 8.30 7.23 2.27
C GLY A 118 7.77 7.52 0.87
N VAL A 119 8.13 6.66 -0.06
CA VAL A 119 7.77 6.79 -1.48
C VAL A 119 6.99 5.58 -1.95
N LYS A 120 5.88 5.80 -2.66
CA LYS A 120 5.11 4.75 -3.35
C LYS A 120 5.56 4.64 -4.80
N ILE A 121 5.84 3.43 -5.22
CA ILE A 121 6.10 3.08 -6.62
C ILE A 121 4.97 2.17 -7.10
N HIS A 122 4.28 2.60 -8.18
CA HIS A 122 3.15 1.86 -8.74
C HIS A 122 3.40 1.52 -10.22
N PRO A 123 4.17 0.45 -10.52
CA PRO A 123 4.56 0.11 -11.89
C PRO A 123 3.37 -0.15 -12.81
N THR A 124 2.30 -0.74 -12.29
CA THR A 124 1.09 -1.05 -13.09
C THR A 124 0.41 0.21 -13.58
N ASN A 125 0.24 1.24 -12.74
CA ASN A 125 -0.41 2.50 -13.13
C ASN A 125 0.44 3.30 -14.10
N THR A 126 1.75 3.27 -13.91
CA THR A 126 2.68 3.97 -14.82
C THR A 126 2.96 3.21 -16.12
N GLY A 127 2.68 1.90 -16.16
CA GLY A 127 3.06 1.03 -17.27
C GLY A 127 4.56 0.84 -17.44
N TYR A 128 5.36 1.23 -16.43
CA TYR A 128 6.82 1.23 -16.51
C TYR A 128 7.41 0.14 -15.58
N PRO A 129 8.35 -0.68 -16.07
CA PRO A 129 8.92 -1.78 -15.27
C PRO A 129 9.59 -1.27 -13.99
N VAL A 130 9.35 -1.96 -12.86
CA VAL A 130 9.89 -1.56 -11.56
C VAL A 130 11.43 -1.54 -11.53
N ASP A 131 12.08 -2.39 -12.29
CA ASP A 131 13.55 -2.45 -12.46
C ASP A 131 14.07 -1.57 -13.61
N GLY A 132 13.21 -0.71 -14.18
CA GLY A 132 13.58 0.17 -15.29
C GLY A 132 14.44 1.36 -14.85
N ALA A 133 15.15 1.95 -15.81
CA ALA A 133 16.16 2.98 -15.58
C ALA A 133 15.65 4.23 -14.82
N TYR A 134 14.38 4.58 -14.98
CA TYR A 134 13.78 5.68 -14.26
C TYR A 134 13.73 5.42 -12.76
N TYR A 135 13.12 4.29 -12.36
CA TYR A 135 13.03 3.92 -10.95
C TYR A 135 14.39 3.59 -10.34
N ASP A 136 15.34 3.13 -11.15
CA ASP A 136 16.70 2.87 -10.70
C ASP A 136 17.36 4.10 -10.04
N ARG A 137 17.13 5.30 -10.60
CA ARG A 137 17.61 6.56 -10.01
C ARG A 137 16.91 6.88 -8.69
N VAL A 138 15.62 6.57 -8.59
CA VAL A 138 14.84 6.75 -7.35
C VAL A 138 15.32 5.76 -6.30
N PHE A 139 15.52 4.50 -6.64
CA PHE A 139 16.03 3.49 -5.70
C PHE A 139 17.43 3.82 -5.20
N ALA A 140 18.35 4.26 -6.07
CA ALA A 140 19.69 4.67 -5.69
C ALA A 140 19.66 5.82 -4.65
N TRP A 141 18.79 6.81 -4.87
CA TRP A 141 18.59 7.90 -3.92
C TRP A 141 17.95 7.43 -2.60
N ALA A 142 16.91 6.59 -2.67
CA ALA A 142 16.20 6.10 -1.50
C ALA A 142 17.10 5.19 -0.63
N ASP A 143 17.93 4.34 -1.23
CA ASP A 143 18.92 3.50 -0.57
C ASP A 143 19.94 4.36 0.19
N GLN A 144 20.53 5.36 -0.49
CA GLN A 144 21.49 6.27 0.11
C GLN A 144 20.90 7.12 1.23
N SER A 145 19.66 7.59 1.06
CA SER A 145 18.96 8.45 2.02
C SER A 145 18.17 7.68 3.08
N ARG A 146 18.15 6.33 2.99
CA ARG A 146 17.37 5.42 3.85
C ARG A 146 15.87 5.69 3.87
N VAL A 147 15.35 6.22 2.78
CA VAL A 147 13.93 6.48 2.61
C VAL A 147 13.19 5.17 2.38
N PRO A 148 12.13 4.87 3.13
CA PRO A 148 11.29 3.70 2.89
C PRO A 148 10.60 3.78 1.54
N VAL A 149 10.50 2.63 0.87
CA VAL A 149 9.80 2.51 -0.42
C VAL A 149 8.73 1.44 -0.31
N GLU A 150 7.51 1.78 -0.72
CA GLU A 150 6.47 0.78 -0.94
C GLU A 150 6.31 0.54 -2.44
N ILE A 151 6.39 -0.73 -2.86
CA ILE A 151 6.28 -1.15 -4.25
C ILE A 151 4.98 -1.93 -4.45
N HIS A 152 4.12 -1.46 -5.35
CA HIS A 152 2.96 -2.24 -5.79
C HIS A 152 3.43 -3.50 -6.54
N SER A 153 2.93 -4.66 -6.11
CA SER A 153 3.21 -5.95 -6.75
C SER A 153 2.00 -6.88 -6.71
N TYR A 154 1.16 -6.73 -7.70
CA TYR A 154 0.03 -7.62 -7.96
C TYR A 154 0.03 -8.03 -9.44
N PRO A 155 1.04 -8.83 -9.86
CA PRO A 155 1.20 -9.16 -11.27
C PRO A 155 0.05 -10.04 -11.78
N ARG A 156 -0.27 -9.87 -13.04
CA ARG A 156 -1.25 -10.72 -13.73
C ARG A 156 -0.72 -12.16 -13.79
N PRO A 157 -1.51 -13.17 -13.39
CA PRO A 157 -1.04 -14.55 -13.25
C PRO A 157 -0.44 -15.16 -14.53
N HIS A 158 -0.86 -14.68 -15.69
CA HIS A 158 -0.43 -15.18 -17.01
C HIS A 158 0.70 -14.36 -17.64
N LEU A 159 1.23 -13.37 -16.94
CA LEU A 159 2.33 -12.51 -17.40
C LEU A 159 3.53 -12.60 -16.44
N PRO A 160 4.45 -13.55 -16.66
CA PRO A 160 5.61 -13.70 -15.77
C PRO A 160 6.53 -12.48 -15.77
N ASP A 161 6.54 -11.71 -16.86
CA ASP A 161 7.33 -10.47 -17.01
C ASP A 161 6.51 -9.19 -16.79
N ASP A 162 5.43 -9.26 -15.98
CA ASP A 162 4.66 -8.09 -15.64
C ASP A 162 5.56 -6.98 -15.08
N VAL A 163 5.21 -5.72 -15.34
CA VAL A 163 5.99 -4.55 -14.91
C VAL A 163 6.21 -4.49 -13.40
N CYS A 164 5.32 -5.10 -12.60
CA CYS A 164 5.39 -5.19 -11.15
C CYS A 164 5.72 -6.59 -10.63
N SER A 165 6.29 -7.48 -11.47
CA SER A 165 6.54 -8.88 -11.08
C SER A 165 7.57 -9.01 -9.95
N PRO A 166 7.41 -10.00 -9.06
CA PRO A 166 8.38 -10.32 -8.02
C PRO A 166 9.80 -10.54 -8.52
N SER A 167 9.99 -11.14 -9.70
CA SER A 167 11.31 -11.33 -10.31
C SER A 167 12.05 -10.02 -10.57
N ARG A 168 11.33 -8.98 -11.00
CA ARG A 168 11.88 -7.64 -11.19
C ARG A 168 12.20 -6.96 -9.86
N ILE A 169 11.32 -7.09 -8.86
CA ILE A 169 11.58 -6.59 -7.50
C ILE A 169 12.84 -7.23 -6.92
N ARG A 170 13.00 -8.55 -7.10
CA ARG A 170 14.22 -9.26 -6.69
C ARG A 170 15.48 -8.69 -7.34
N SER A 171 15.40 -8.26 -8.61
CA SER A 171 16.52 -7.60 -9.29
C SER A 171 16.88 -6.27 -8.64
N VAL A 172 15.88 -5.48 -8.26
CA VAL A 172 16.06 -4.21 -7.51
C VAL A 172 16.75 -4.47 -6.17
N ILE A 173 16.24 -5.42 -5.37
CA ILE A 173 16.78 -5.71 -4.03
C ILE A 173 18.23 -6.23 -4.10
N ARG A 174 18.56 -7.02 -5.10
CA ARG A 174 19.96 -7.47 -5.31
C ARG A 174 20.90 -6.30 -5.61
N LYS A 175 20.41 -5.29 -6.31
CA LYS A 175 21.19 -4.09 -6.65
C LYS A 175 21.32 -3.12 -5.48
N TYR A 176 20.27 -3.01 -4.67
CA TYR A 176 20.15 -2.08 -3.54
C TYR A 176 19.83 -2.83 -2.23
N PRO A 177 20.80 -3.55 -1.65
CA PRO A 177 20.55 -4.44 -0.51
C PRO A 177 20.25 -3.72 0.81
N ALA A 178 20.53 -2.42 0.92
CA ALA A 178 20.20 -1.60 2.10
C ALA A 178 18.84 -0.89 1.98
N LEU A 179 18.18 -1.00 0.82
CA LEU A 179 16.89 -0.38 0.57
C LEU A 179 15.81 -0.97 1.49
N ARG A 180 15.05 -0.12 2.14
CA ARG A 180 13.91 -0.51 2.99
C ARG A 180 12.67 -0.64 2.13
N VAL A 181 12.28 -1.85 1.83
CA VAL A 181 11.14 -2.12 0.93
C VAL A 181 10.01 -2.83 1.64
N SER A 182 8.81 -2.28 1.49
CA SER A 182 7.54 -2.95 1.69
C SER A 182 6.94 -3.30 0.33
N VAL A 183 6.50 -4.55 0.15
CA VAL A 183 5.86 -5.00 -1.08
C VAL A 183 4.36 -5.07 -0.85
N ALA A 184 3.62 -4.14 -1.46
CA ALA A 184 2.16 -4.13 -1.41
C ALA A 184 1.62 -5.39 -2.08
N HIS A 185 0.54 -5.93 -1.50
CA HIS A 185 -0.11 -7.16 -1.95
C HIS A 185 0.81 -8.39 -1.94
N ALA A 186 1.95 -8.30 -1.20
CA ALA A 186 2.91 -9.38 -0.98
C ALA A 186 3.36 -10.12 -2.27
N GLY A 187 3.32 -9.48 -3.43
CA GLY A 187 3.65 -10.12 -4.72
C GLY A 187 2.50 -10.89 -5.37
N GLY A 188 1.27 -10.75 -4.85
CA GLY A 188 0.09 -11.42 -5.39
C GLY A 188 0.20 -12.94 -5.32
N PHE A 189 -0.09 -13.60 -6.41
CA PHE A 189 0.00 -15.06 -6.55
C PHE A 189 1.40 -15.57 -6.96
N GLN A 190 2.39 -14.66 -7.05
CA GLN A 190 3.80 -14.98 -7.32
C GLN A 190 4.70 -14.72 -6.10
N TYR A 191 4.13 -14.65 -4.89
CA TYR A 191 4.80 -14.31 -3.63
C TYR A 191 6.04 -15.16 -3.33
N GLU A 192 6.09 -16.39 -3.80
CA GLU A 192 7.18 -17.34 -3.53
C GLU A 192 8.54 -16.80 -3.98
N GLU A 193 8.58 -16.00 -5.03
CA GLU A 193 9.83 -15.41 -5.54
C GLU A 193 10.43 -14.33 -4.62
N LEU A 194 9.67 -13.84 -3.65
CA LEU A 194 10.09 -12.81 -2.70
C LEU A 194 10.55 -13.38 -1.36
N ILE A 195 10.34 -14.68 -1.12
CA ILE A 195 10.72 -15.32 0.15
C ILE A 195 12.23 -15.25 0.35
N GLY A 196 12.64 -14.87 1.57
CA GLY A 196 14.05 -14.80 1.94
C GLY A 196 14.81 -13.54 1.49
N LEU A 197 14.12 -12.58 0.86
CA LEU A 197 14.75 -11.32 0.41
C LEU A 197 14.84 -10.23 1.47
N GLY A 198 14.38 -10.49 2.69
CA GLY A 198 14.44 -9.50 3.77
C GLY A 198 13.44 -8.35 3.64
N LEU A 199 12.39 -8.51 2.84
CA LEU A 199 11.35 -7.53 2.57
C LEU A 199 10.28 -7.50 3.67
N TYR A 200 9.57 -6.38 3.77
CA TYR A 200 8.29 -6.33 4.46
C TYR A 200 7.15 -6.66 3.48
N PHE A 201 6.14 -7.38 3.95
CA PHE A 201 5.03 -7.86 3.15
C PHE A 201 3.74 -7.22 3.59
N ASN A 202 3.30 -6.24 2.84
CA ASN A 202 2.02 -5.59 3.02
C ASN A 202 0.92 -6.53 2.45
N ILE A 203 0.01 -6.97 3.31
CA ILE A 203 -1.00 -7.99 2.98
C ILE A 203 -2.29 -7.41 2.40
N SER A 204 -2.28 -6.14 2.01
CA SER A 204 -3.44 -5.43 1.44
C SER A 204 -4.04 -6.17 0.25
N ALA A 205 -5.35 -6.17 0.12
CA ALA A 205 -6.15 -6.88 -0.87
C ALA A 205 -5.89 -8.40 -0.97
N VAL A 206 -4.63 -8.81 -1.10
CA VAL A 206 -4.22 -10.19 -1.38
C VAL A 206 -4.65 -11.19 -0.31
N LEU A 207 -4.78 -10.76 0.95
CA LEU A 207 -5.17 -11.67 2.05
C LEU A 207 -6.54 -12.31 1.82
N THR A 208 -7.51 -11.50 1.41
CA THR A 208 -8.86 -11.99 1.07
C THR A 208 -8.87 -12.81 -0.20
N ASP A 209 -8.03 -12.47 -1.18
CA ASP A 209 -7.93 -13.20 -2.44
C ASP A 209 -7.29 -14.57 -2.26
N TRP A 210 -6.23 -14.67 -1.47
CA TRP A 210 -5.65 -15.97 -1.09
C TRP A 210 -6.66 -16.85 -0.33
N ALA A 211 -7.37 -16.25 0.64
CA ALA A 211 -8.39 -17.00 1.40
C ALA A 211 -9.54 -17.46 0.51
N GLY A 212 -9.95 -16.66 -0.47
CA GLY A 212 -10.96 -17.03 -1.46
C GLY A 212 -10.49 -18.11 -2.44
N GLN A 213 -9.23 -18.05 -2.86
CA GLN A 213 -8.66 -18.98 -3.84
C GLN A 213 -8.21 -20.29 -3.21
N TYR A 214 -7.58 -20.24 -2.03
CA TYR A 214 -6.88 -21.37 -1.43
C TYR A 214 -7.51 -21.87 -0.12
N GLY A 215 -8.41 -21.12 0.47
CA GLY A 215 -8.93 -21.35 1.82
C GLY A 215 -7.99 -20.80 2.91
N ILE A 216 -8.54 -20.67 4.11
CA ILE A 216 -7.86 -20.04 5.27
C ILE A 216 -6.60 -20.79 5.69
N GLU A 217 -6.63 -22.12 5.72
CA GLU A 217 -5.50 -22.94 6.16
C GLU A 217 -4.27 -22.72 5.28
N LYS A 218 -4.44 -22.77 3.96
CA LYS A 218 -3.34 -22.54 3.01
C LYS A 218 -2.88 -21.08 3.04
N THR A 219 -3.79 -20.12 3.21
CA THR A 219 -3.44 -18.70 3.39
C THR A 219 -2.55 -18.52 4.62
N ASN A 220 -2.89 -19.12 5.74
CA ASN A 220 -2.07 -19.09 6.96
C ASN A 220 -0.69 -19.74 6.75
N HIS A 221 -0.62 -20.79 5.95
CA HIS A 221 0.66 -21.38 5.57
C HIS A 221 1.52 -20.38 4.75
N ILE A 222 0.94 -19.71 3.78
CA ILE A 222 1.62 -18.66 2.98
C ILE A 222 2.16 -17.55 3.90
N LEU A 223 1.33 -17.02 4.79
CA LEU A 223 1.74 -15.96 5.71
C LEU A 223 2.95 -16.38 6.58
N ARG A 224 3.00 -17.63 7.03
CA ARG A 224 4.16 -18.15 7.78
C ARG A 224 5.42 -18.28 6.93
N GLN A 225 5.29 -18.60 5.64
CA GLN A 225 6.43 -18.65 4.70
C GLN A 225 7.03 -17.27 4.43
N LEU A 226 6.21 -16.20 4.47
CA LEU A 226 6.64 -14.82 4.25
C LEU A 226 7.35 -14.19 5.46
N ASP A 227 7.58 -14.92 6.54
CA ASP A 227 8.08 -14.44 7.83
C ASP A 227 7.09 -13.51 8.55
N VAL A 228 6.44 -14.05 9.59
CA VAL A 228 5.41 -13.35 10.35
C VAL A 228 5.88 -12.04 10.98
N ASN A 229 7.18 -11.90 11.26
CA ASN A 229 7.77 -10.67 11.82
C ASN A 229 7.93 -9.55 10.77
N ARG A 230 7.68 -9.87 9.51
CA ARG A 230 7.76 -8.95 8.38
C ARG A 230 6.41 -8.71 7.70
N LEU A 231 5.35 -9.31 8.23
CA LEU A 231 4.00 -9.01 7.76
C LEU A 231 3.56 -7.64 8.25
N VAL A 232 3.00 -6.86 7.36
CA VAL A 232 2.46 -5.53 7.62
C VAL A 232 0.96 -5.58 7.43
N PHE A 233 0.20 -5.27 8.51
CA PHE A 233 -1.24 -5.17 8.42
C PHE A 233 -1.63 -4.01 7.51
N ALA A 234 -2.44 -4.31 6.50
CA ALA A 234 -2.86 -3.37 5.49
C ALA A 234 -4.09 -3.92 4.76
N THR A 235 -5.04 -3.08 4.42
CA THR A 235 -6.32 -3.53 3.88
C THR A 235 -6.55 -3.19 2.42
N ASP A 236 -5.89 -2.16 1.90
CA ASP A 236 -6.19 -1.56 0.60
C ASP A 236 -7.56 -0.85 0.57
N TYR A 237 -8.01 -0.38 1.74
CA TYR A 237 -9.27 0.37 1.87
C TYR A 237 -9.35 1.50 0.82
N PRO A 238 -10.47 1.72 0.17
CA PRO A 238 -11.73 0.97 0.17
C PRO A 238 -11.81 -0.07 -0.97
N ASP A 239 -10.71 -0.33 -1.67
CA ASP A 239 -10.69 -1.16 -2.87
C ASP A 239 -10.67 -2.66 -2.56
N ASN A 240 -11.81 -3.16 -2.19
CA ASN A 240 -12.12 -4.55 -2.51
C ASN A 240 -13.42 -4.58 -3.30
N ARG A 241 -13.33 -4.77 -4.58
CA ARG A 241 -14.47 -4.71 -5.53
C ARG A 241 -15.65 -5.62 -5.17
N LYS A 242 -15.49 -6.51 -4.21
CA LYS A 242 -16.50 -7.49 -3.80
C LYS A 242 -17.02 -7.27 -2.38
N LEU A 243 -16.27 -6.61 -1.53
CA LEU A 243 -16.56 -6.46 -0.10
C LEU A 243 -16.79 -4.99 0.26
N THR A 244 -17.65 -4.73 1.23
CA THR A 244 -17.72 -3.42 1.88
C THR A 244 -16.49 -3.22 2.78
N PRO A 245 -16.14 -1.98 3.14
CA PRO A 245 -15.04 -1.73 4.09
C PRO A 245 -15.13 -2.55 5.38
N CYS A 246 -16.30 -2.63 6.00
CA CYS A 246 -16.50 -3.44 7.20
C CYS A 246 -16.25 -4.93 6.95
N GLU A 247 -16.74 -5.47 5.84
CA GLU A 247 -16.51 -6.87 5.48
C GLU A 247 -15.02 -7.17 5.22
N ILE A 248 -14.26 -6.20 4.70
CA ILE A 248 -12.80 -6.35 4.52
C ILE A 248 -12.14 -6.58 5.89
N TYR A 249 -12.36 -5.67 6.86
CA TYR A 249 -11.75 -5.78 8.19
C TYR A 249 -12.21 -7.05 8.91
N ASP A 250 -13.50 -7.36 8.90
CA ASP A 250 -14.05 -8.54 9.56
C ASP A 250 -13.44 -9.84 8.98
N ARG A 251 -13.25 -9.92 7.65
CA ARG A 251 -12.58 -11.08 7.02
C ARG A 251 -11.10 -11.17 7.36
N TYR A 252 -10.39 -10.04 7.39
CA TYR A 252 -9.00 -10.00 7.81
C TYR A 252 -8.85 -10.56 9.22
N PHE A 253 -9.73 -10.16 10.14
CA PHE A 253 -9.67 -10.63 11.53
C PHE A 253 -9.98 -12.12 11.67
N VAL A 254 -10.89 -12.65 10.87
CA VAL A 254 -11.14 -14.11 10.82
C VAL A 254 -9.89 -14.86 10.34
N ILE A 255 -9.27 -14.42 9.26
CA ILE A 255 -8.08 -15.07 8.70
C ILE A 255 -6.92 -14.99 9.69
N LEU A 256 -6.57 -13.80 10.17
CA LEU A 256 -5.46 -13.58 11.09
C LEU A 256 -5.71 -14.23 12.45
N GLY A 257 -6.95 -14.23 12.95
CA GLY A 257 -7.33 -14.90 14.17
C GLY A 257 -7.14 -16.42 14.13
N SER A 258 -7.28 -17.01 12.95
CA SER A 258 -7.07 -18.44 12.73
C SER A 258 -5.59 -18.87 12.69
N MET A 259 -4.66 -17.91 12.53
CA MET A 259 -3.22 -18.21 12.51
C MET A 259 -2.68 -18.71 13.85
N GLY A 260 -3.40 -18.47 14.96
CA GLY A 260 -2.94 -18.83 16.30
C GLY A 260 -1.66 -18.09 16.75
N LEU A 261 -1.36 -16.94 16.15
CA LEU A 261 -0.21 -16.12 16.52
C LEU A 261 -0.44 -15.52 17.91
N ALA A 262 0.50 -15.74 18.83
CA ALA A 262 0.60 -14.94 20.04
C ALA A 262 1.41 -13.68 19.66
N PHE A 263 0.76 -12.51 19.64
CA PHE A 263 1.50 -11.26 19.51
C PHE A 263 2.14 -10.92 20.84
N GLY A 264 3.48 -10.92 20.86
CA GLY A 264 4.22 -10.24 21.91
C GLY A 264 3.93 -8.72 21.77
N ARG A 265 3.71 -8.04 22.90
CA ARG A 265 3.74 -6.58 22.90
C ARG A 265 5.09 -6.17 22.33
N ALA A 266 5.08 -5.29 21.32
CA ALA A 266 6.29 -4.56 20.97
C ALA A 266 6.69 -3.76 22.22
N GLU A 267 7.84 -4.07 22.81
CA GLU A 267 8.48 -3.27 23.83
C GLU A 267 9.09 -2.02 23.19
#